data_abca385a0841e182a2fe6a4f47b9544a
#
_entry.id   abca385a0841e182a2fe6a4f47b9544a
#
_cell.length_a   1.000
_cell.length_b   1.000
_cell.length_c   1.000
_cell.angle_alpha   90.00
_cell.angle_beta   90.00
_cell.angle_gamma   90.00
#
_symmetry.space_group_name_H-M   'P 1'
#
loop_
_entity.id
_entity.type
_entity.pdbx_description
1 polymer ?
#
loop_
_entity_poly.entity_id
_entity_poly.type
_entity_poly.pdbx_seq_one_letter_code
_entity_poly.pdbx_strand_id
1 'polypeptide(L)'
;SNGKINARGKADLRFETGEVIAHIYVKNGDRVQKGQKLADLDKFRLEQKLSQSEDALLKAELELKDVLIGQGYSPDDFSKVPAETMKIAKVKSGYEQSKSQYELAKRDMEHATLIAPFDGVVANLFSKPYNPANISEAFCTIIDSKGMEADFTVLENELAFIRMGDKVVITPYAGGDAFEGSVSEINPLVDANGMVKVKALVNAGGKLFSGMNVRVSVR
;
A
#
# COMPACT_ATOMS: atom_id res chain seq x y z
N SER A 1 0.69 13.02 30.77
CA SER A 1 0.40 13.67 29.48
C SER A 1 -0.83 13.08 28.82
N ASN A 2 -1.51 13.86 28.01
CA ASN A 2 -2.61 13.39 27.16
C ASN A 2 -2.03 12.86 25.85
N GLY A 3 -2.61 11.77 25.33
CA GLY A 3 -2.17 11.16 24.09
C GLY A 3 -3.31 10.56 23.30
N LYS A 4 -2.97 10.05 22.11
CA LYS A 4 -3.88 9.37 21.21
C LYS A 4 -3.26 8.07 20.74
N ILE A 5 -4.06 7.01 20.68
CA ILE A 5 -3.62 5.73 20.12
C ILE A 5 -3.68 5.81 18.59
N ASN A 6 -2.59 5.41 17.96
CA ASN A 6 -2.49 5.24 16.52
C ASN A 6 -2.00 3.82 16.20
N ALA A 7 -2.38 3.33 15.04
CA ALA A 7 -1.79 2.11 14.52
C ALA A 7 -0.35 2.38 14.08
N ARG A 8 0.57 1.46 14.37
CA ARG A 8 1.96 1.53 13.92
C ARG A 8 2.09 1.52 12.40
N GLY A 9 1.25 0.75 11.74
CA GLY A 9 1.13 0.70 10.30
C GLY A 9 -0.32 0.81 9.86
N LYS A 10 -0.56 1.57 8.81
CA LYS A 10 -1.86 1.76 8.19
C LYS A 10 -1.69 1.81 6.68
N ALA A 11 -2.51 1.06 5.95
CA ALA A 11 -2.57 1.13 4.49
C ALA A 11 -4.01 1.38 4.04
N ASP A 12 -4.22 2.50 3.35
CA ASP A 12 -5.47 2.79 2.67
C ASP A 12 -5.40 2.19 1.26
N LEU A 13 -6.13 1.11 1.05
CA LEU A 13 -6.11 0.35 -0.20
C LEU A 13 -7.20 0.84 -1.14
N ARG A 14 -6.87 0.96 -2.42
CA ARG A 14 -7.81 1.39 -3.46
C ARG A 14 -7.62 0.57 -4.73
N PHE A 15 -8.65 0.46 -5.53
CA PHE A 15 -8.53 -0.06 -6.88
C PHE A 15 -7.94 1.00 -7.82
N GLU A 16 -7.16 0.56 -8.80
CA GLU A 16 -6.57 1.44 -9.82
C GLU A 16 -7.49 1.62 -11.03
N THR A 17 -8.49 0.74 -11.20
CA THR A 17 -9.48 0.78 -12.28
C THR A 17 -10.90 0.80 -11.73
N GLY A 18 -11.82 1.44 -12.46
CA GLY A 18 -13.21 1.66 -12.04
C GLY A 18 -14.18 0.56 -12.47
N GLU A 19 -13.72 -0.67 -12.67
CA GLU A 19 -14.59 -1.80 -13.02
C GLU A 19 -15.53 -2.14 -11.84
N VAL A 20 -16.58 -2.91 -12.14
CA VAL A 20 -17.56 -3.33 -11.13
C VAL A 20 -16.90 -4.26 -10.10
N ILE A 21 -17.17 -4.06 -8.83
CA ILE A 21 -16.75 -4.97 -7.75
C ILE A 21 -17.56 -6.26 -7.87
N ALA A 22 -16.90 -7.36 -8.22
CA ALA A 22 -17.53 -8.66 -8.36
C ALA A 22 -17.72 -9.34 -7.01
N HIS A 23 -16.67 -9.38 -6.17
CA HIS A 23 -16.70 -10.07 -4.89
C HIS A 23 -15.96 -9.26 -3.82
N ILE A 24 -16.48 -9.32 -2.60
CA ILE A 24 -15.83 -8.84 -1.38
C ILE A 24 -15.74 -10.01 -0.41
N TYR A 25 -14.53 -10.37 0.03
CA TYR A 25 -14.24 -11.56 0.82
C TYR A 25 -14.13 -11.28 2.32
N VAL A 26 -14.14 -10.01 2.71
CA VAL A 26 -13.88 -9.55 4.07
C VAL A 26 -14.91 -8.50 4.50
N LYS A 27 -14.99 -8.26 5.79
CA LYS A 27 -15.78 -7.18 6.41
C LYS A 27 -14.97 -6.41 7.44
N ASN A 28 -15.47 -5.26 7.85
CA ASN A 28 -14.85 -4.48 8.93
C ASN A 28 -14.67 -5.33 10.20
N GLY A 29 -13.48 -5.29 10.77
CA GLY A 29 -13.10 -6.06 11.95
C GLY A 29 -12.46 -7.41 11.65
N ASP A 30 -12.49 -7.90 10.41
CA ASP A 30 -11.84 -9.17 10.06
C ASP A 30 -10.32 -9.05 10.14
N ARG A 31 -9.69 -10.09 10.68
CA ARG A 31 -8.24 -10.25 10.64
C ARG A 31 -7.82 -10.86 9.32
N VAL A 32 -6.81 -10.27 8.70
CA VAL A 32 -6.27 -10.70 7.40
C VAL A 32 -4.78 -10.93 7.50
N GLN A 33 -4.28 -11.85 6.67
CA GLN A 33 -2.86 -12.12 6.53
C GLN A 33 -2.32 -11.42 5.27
N LYS A 34 -1.03 -11.14 5.26
CA LYS A 34 -0.33 -10.61 4.08
C LYS A 34 -0.60 -11.50 2.86
N GLY A 35 -1.01 -10.89 1.74
CA GLY A 35 -1.34 -11.59 0.49
C GLY A 35 -2.76 -12.16 0.44
N GLN A 36 -3.54 -12.09 1.52
CA GLN A 36 -4.94 -12.53 1.52
C GLN A 36 -5.78 -11.64 0.61
N LYS A 37 -6.63 -12.26 -0.22
CA LYS A 37 -7.58 -11.54 -1.09
C LYS A 37 -8.64 -10.84 -0.25
N LEU A 38 -8.90 -9.59 -0.59
CA LEU A 38 -9.90 -8.74 0.05
C LEU A 38 -11.12 -8.54 -0.84
N ALA A 39 -10.91 -8.30 -2.11
CA ALA A 39 -11.96 -8.12 -3.11
C ALA A 39 -11.43 -8.36 -4.53
N ASP A 40 -12.34 -8.68 -5.44
CA ASP A 40 -12.08 -8.78 -6.88
C ASP A 40 -13.01 -7.86 -7.66
N LEU A 41 -12.48 -7.23 -8.71
CA LEU A 41 -13.27 -6.58 -9.76
C LEU A 41 -13.77 -7.61 -10.78
N ASP A 42 -14.79 -7.25 -11.55
CA ASP A 42 -15.12 -7.93 -12.79
C ASP A 42 -13.98 -7.76 -13.78
N LYS A 43 -13.38 -8.89 -14.19
CA LYS A 43 -12.14 -8.90 -14.97
C LYS A 43 -12.37 -8.97 -16.48
N PHE A 44 -13.62 -9.16 -16.94
CA PHE A 44 -13.89 -9.41 -18.34
C PHE A 44 -13.27 -8.36 -19.28
N ARG A 45 -13.50 -7.07 -19.01
CA ARG A 45 -12.95 -6.00 -19.86
C ARG A 45 -11.43 -5.89 -19.77
N LEU A 46 -10.86 -6.14 -18.58
CA LEU A 46 -9.42 -6.13 -18.36
C LEU A 46 -8.74 -7.30 -19.07
N GLU A 47 -9.35 -8.48 -19.07
CA GLU A 47 -8.88 -9.66 -19.82
C GLU A 47 -8.87 -9.39 -21.32
N GLN A 48 -9.95 -8.80 -21.86
CA GLN A 48 -10.02 -8.42 -23.28
C GLN A 48 -8.94 -7.39 -23.64
N LYS A 49 -8.72 -6.37 -22.81
CA LYS A 49 -7.69 -5.37 -23.02
C LYS A 49 -6.29 -5.98 -22.97
N LEU A 50 -6.04 -6.89 -22.04
CA LEU A 50 -4.77 -7.61 -21.94
C LEU A 50 -4.51 -8.45 -23.21
N SER A 51 -5.48 -9.25 -23.64
CA SER A 51 -5.38 -10.06 -24.87
C SER A 51 -5.10 -9.20 -26.10
N GLN A 52 -5.82 -8.09 -26.29
CA GLN A 52 -5.60 -7.17 -27.40
C GLN A 52 -4.19 -6.55 -27.38
N SER A 53 -3.70 -6.19 -26.21
CA SER A 53 -2.35 -5.62 -26.07
C SER A 53 -1.24 -6.66 -26.28
N GLU A 54 -1.49 -7.92 -25.91
CA GLU A 54 -0.59 -9.05 -26.18
C GLU A 54 -0.47 -9.32 -27.69
N ASP A 55 -1.60 -9.35 -28.42
CA ASP A 55 -1.62 -9.49 -29.89
C ASP A 55 -0.89 -8.31 -30.58
N ALA A 56 -1.09 -7.08 -30.09
CA ALA A 56 -0.40 -5.91 -30.62
C ALA A 56 1.11 -5.96 -30.37
N LEU A 57 1.54 -6.46 -29.21
CA LEU A 57 2.94 -6.66 -28.89
C LEU A 57 3.57 -7.71 -29.81
N LEU A 58 2.90 -8.87 -29.96
CA LEU A 58 3.36 -9.92 -30.87
C LEU A 58 3.53 -9.42 -32.30
N LYS A 59 2.55 -8.64 -32.81
CA LYS A 59 2.64 -8.00 -34.14
C LYS A 59 3.86 -7.08 -34.22
N ALA A 60 4.08 -6.24 -33.22
CA ALA A 60 5.22 -5.33 -33.18
C ALA A 60 6.57 -6.05 -33.07
N GLU A 61 6.63 -7.21 -32.40
CA GLU A 61 7.80 -8.08 -32.36
C GLU A 61 8.13 -8.68 -33.74
N LEU A 62 7.12 -9.13 -34.47
CA LEU A 62 7.31 -9.64 -35.84
C LEU A 62 7.77 -8.51 -36.79
N GLU A 63 7.18 -7.33 -36.70
CA GLU A 63 7.59 -6.16 -37.47
C GLU A 63 9.04 -5.73 -37.15
N LEU A 64 9.43 -5.79 -35.88
CA LEU A 64 10.82 -5.53 -35.45
C LEU A 64 11.79 -6.52 -36.14
N LYS A 65 11.45 -7.81 -36.16
CA LYS A 65 12.25 -8.82 -36.85
C LYS A 65 12.34 -8.52 -38.34
N ASP A 66 11.24 -8.22 -39.00
CA ASP A 66 11.21 -7.90 -40.43
C ASP A 66 12.07 -6.67 -40.77
N VAL A 67 12.02 -5.62 -39.95
CA VAL A 67 12.87 -4.43 -40.12
C VAL A 67 14.35 -4.81 -40.05
N LEU A 68 14.75 -5.63 -39.09
CA LEU A 68 16.14 -6.04 -38.89
C LEU A 68 16.62 -6.98 -40.01
N ILE A 69 15.78 -7.95 -40.41
CA ILE A 69 16.08 -8.86 -41.54
C ILE A 69 16.25 -8.05 -42.82
N GLY A 70 15.38 -7.08 -43.07
CA GLY A 70 15.48 -6.17 -44.23
C GLY A 70 16.75 -5.33 -44.26
N GLN A 71 17.42 -5.17 -43.09
CA GLN A 71 18.73 -4.51 -42.99
C GLN A 71 19.91 -5.49 -43.05
N GLY A 72 19.65 -6.78 -43.31
CA GLY A 72 20.68 -7.83 -43.49
C GLY A 72 21.13 -8.55 -42.23
N TYR A 73 20.42 -8.36 -41.09
CA TYR A 73 20.71 -9.11 -39.87
C TYR A 73 20.03 -10.48 -39.87
N SER A 74 20.73 -11.48 -39.26
CA SER A 74 20.17 -12.83 -39.15
C SER A 74 18.96 -12.88 -38.24
N PRO A 75 17.88 -13.59 -38.64
CA PRO A 75 16.70 -13.75 -37.78
C PRO A 75 16.95 -14.58 -36.52
N ASP A 76 18.04 -15.36 -36.50
CA ASP A 76 18.38 -16.27 -35.39
C ASP A 76 19.30 -15.64 -34.35
N ASP A 77 19.94 -14.50 -34.69
CA ASP A 77 20.88 -13.83 -33.78
C ASP A 77 20.90 -12.31 -34.00
N PHE A 78 20.22 -11.60 -33.13
CA PHE A 78 20.23 -10.12 -33.10
C PHE A 78 21.28 -9.54 -32.13
N SER A 79 22.12 -10.35 -31.51
CA SER A 79 23.16 -9.88 -30.58
C SER A 79 24.20 -8.99 -31.24
N LYS A 80 24.40 -9.14 -32.55
CA LYS A 80 25.31 -8.34 -33.38
C LYS A 80 24.74 -7.04 -33.90
N VAL A 81 23.48 -6.76 -33.65
CA VAL A 81 22.83 -5.51 -34.08
C VAL A 81 23.37 -4.35 -33.24
N PRO A 82 23.91 -3.29 -33.84
CA PRO A 82 24.35 -2.12 -33.08
C PRO A 82 23.19 -1.51 -32.29
N ALA A 83 23.46 -0.99 -31.10
CA ALA A 83 22.43 -0.45 -30.19
C ALA A 83 21.57 0.65 -30.84
N GLU A 84 22.18 1.53 -31.62
CA GLU A 84 21.45 2.61 -32.31
C GLU A 84 20.53 2.04 -33.41
N THR A 85 21.00 1.07 -34.19
CA THR A 85 20.19 0.38 -35.20
C THR A 85 19.00 -0.34 -34.56
N MET A 86 19.22 -1.03 -33.46
CA MET A 86 18.16 -1.69 -32.69
C MET A 86 17.14 -0.68 -32.19
N LYS A 87 17.58 0.45 -31.65
CA LYS A 87 16.69 1.53 -31.18
C LYS A 87 15.80 2.07 -32.30
N ILE A 88 16.39 2.35 -33.48
CA ILE A 88 15.62 2.83 -34.64
C ILE A 88 14.61 1.76 -35.10
N ALA A 89 15.01 0.49 -35.15
CA ALA A 89 14.13 -0.61 -35.52
C ALA A 89 12.95 -0.76 -34.56
N LYS A 90 13.19 -0.66 -33.26
CA LYS A 90 12.13 -0.67 -32.22
C LYS A 90 11.14 0.49 -32.37
N VAL A 91 11.61 1.68 -32.70
CA VAL A 91 10.74 2.83 -32.97
C VAL A 91 9.89 2.59 -34.23
N LYS A 92 10.51 2.13 -35.33
CA LYS A 92 9.81 1.86 -36.59
C LYS A 92 8.74 0.78 -36.47
N SER A 93 9.01 -0.28 -35.71
CA SER A 93 8.05 -1.37 -35.48
C SER A 93 6.95 -1.04 -34.46
N GLY A 94 7.07 0.06 -33.72
CA GLY A 94 6.17 0.37 -32.59
C GLY A 94 6.32 -0.55 -31.37
N TYR A 95 7.45 -1.30 -31.31
CA TYR A 95 7.70 -2.30 -30.24
C TYR A 95 7.61 -1.70 -28.85
N GLU A 96 8.31 -0.59 -28.56
CA GLU A 96 8.33 0.02 -27.23
C GLU A 96 6.94 0.51 -26.80
N GLN A 97 6.16 1.04 -27.74
CA GLN A 97 4.79 1.49 -27.46
C GLN A 97 3.88 0.31 -27.14
N SER A 98 3.91 -0.74 -27.96
CA SER A 98 3.09 -1.95 -27.74
C SER A 98 3.48 -2.67 -26.45
N LYS A 99 4.78 -2.73 -26.12
CA LYS A 99 5.27 -3.29 -24.87
C LYS A 99 4.74 -2.52 -23.66
N SER A 100 4.81 -1.19 -23.69
CA SER A 100 4.29 -0.35 -22.59
C SER A 100 2.78 -0.52 -22.42
N GLN A 101 2.03 -0.64 -23.50
CA GLN A 101 0.58 -0.90 -23.45
C GLN A 101 0.26 -2.28 -22.85
N TYR A 102 1.02 -3.31 -23.23
CA TYR A 102 0.87 -4.65 -22.66
C TYR A 102 1.20 -4.67 -21.15
N GLU A 103 2.29 -4.05 -20.74
CA GLU A 103 2.69 -3.97 -19.33
C GLU A 103 1.62 -3.24 -18.49
N LEU A 104 1.02 -2.16 -19.04
CA LEU A 104 -0.07 -1.43 -18.37
C LEU A 104 -1.31 -2.31 -18.24
N ALA A 105 -1.73 -2.98 -19.31
CA ALA A 105 -2.90 -3.86 -19.29
C ALA A 105 -2.70 -5.04 -18.33
N LYS A 106 -1.49 -5.60 -18.28
CA LYS A 106 -1.11 -6.65 -17.34
C LYS A 106 -1.20 -6.17 -15.89
N ARG A 107 -0.69 -4.98 -15.60
CA ARG A 107 -0.80 -4.36 -14.27
C ARG A 107 -2.25 -4.11 -13.88
N ASP A 108 -3.07 -3.55 -14.76
CA ASP A 108 -4.50 -3.33 -14.54
C ASP A 108 -5.19 -4.66 -14.15
N MET A 109 -4.83 -5.74 -14.84
CA MET A 109 -5.37 -7.08 -14.55
C MET A 109 -4.91 -7.64 -13.20
N GLU A 110 -3.64 -7.48 -12.85
CA GLU A 110 -3.10 -7.90 -11.56
C GLU A 110 -3.75 -7.12 -10.40
N HIS A 111 -3.95 -5.82 -10.57
CA HIS A 111 -4.53 -4.92 -9.58
C HIS A 111 -6.07 -4.96 -9.53
N ALA A 112 -6.71 -5.76 -10.40
CA ALA A 112 -8.13 -6.07 -10.30
C ALA A 112 -8.48 -6.96 -9.08
N THR A 113 -7.48 -7.59 -8.47
CA THR A 113 -7.60 -8.28 -7.19
C THR A 113 -6.89 -7.48 -6.11
N LEU A 114 -7.64 -7.04 -5.11
CA LEU A 114 -7.09 -6.32 -3.98
C LEU A 114 -6.65 -7.30 -2.91
N ILE A 115 -5.39 -7.18 -2.45
CA ILE A 115 -4.79 -8.06 -1.44
C ILE A 115 -4.27 -7.26 -0.25
N ALA A 116 -4.19 -7.90 0.91
CA ALA A 116 -3.64 -7.30 2.11
C ALA A 116 -2.10 -7.17 2.00
N PRO A 117 -1.51 -5.98 2.20
CA PRO A 117 -0.06 -5.76 2.08
C PRO A 117 0.72 -6.30 3.27
N PHE A 118 0.08 -6.47 4.42
CA PHE A 118 0.62 -7.00 5.67
C PHE A 118 -0.50 -7.61 6.54
N ASP A 119 -0.11 -8.29 7.61
CA ASP A 119 -1.06 -8.86 8.58
C ASP A 119 -1.75 -7.73 9.35
N GLY A 120 -3.07 -7.73 9.37
CA GLY A 120 -3.79 -6.62 10.00
C GLY A 120 -5.27 -6.87 10.19
N VAL A 121 -5.99 -5.79 10.47
CA VAL A 121 -7.45 -5.77 10.66
C VAL A 121 -8.08 -4.83 9.65
N VAL A 122 -9.15 -5.28 9.00
CA VAL A 122 -9.90 -4.50 8.01
C VAL A 122 -10.74 -3.42 8.70
N ALA A 123 -10.64 -2.19 8.22
CA ALA A 123 -11.43 -1.05 8.65
C ALA A 123 -11.90 -0.21 7.46
N ASN A 124 -12.89 0.66 7.67
CA ASN A 124 -13.40 1.62 6.68
C ASN A 124 -13.81 1.00 5.34
N LEU A 125 -14.34 -0.22 5.36
CA LEU A 125 -14.90 -0.87 4.19
C LEU A 125 -16.39 -0.54 4.11
N PHE A 126 -16.77 0.28 3.15
CA PHE A 126 -18.15 0.72 2.92
C PHE A 126 -18.70 0.30 1.56
N SER A 127 -17.84 -0.07 0.62
CA SER A 127 -18.22 -0.52 -0.71
C SER A 127 -18.99 -1.84 -0.66
N LYS A 128 -19.82 -2.06 -1.68
CA LYS A 128 -20.62 -3.28 -1.82
C LYS A 128 -20.41 -3.90 -3.21
N PRO A 129 -20.58 -5.22 -3.36
CA PRO A 129 -20.57 -5.87 -4.66
C PRO A 129 -21.58 -5.23 -5.62
N TYR A 130 -21.34 -5.41 -6.90
CA TYR A 130 -22.18 -4.94 -8.02
C TYR A 130 -22.17 -3.41 -8.25
N ASN A 131 -21.34 -2.67 -7.52
CA ASN A 131 -21.12 -1.25 -7.75
C ASN A 131 -19.74 -1.02 -8.39
N PRO A 132 -19.58 0.04 -9.20
CA PRO A 132 -18.26 0.43 -9.71
C PRO A 132 -17.31 0.76 -8.55
N ALA A 133 -16.04 0.37 -8.69
CA ALA A 133 -15.01 0.76 -7.74
C ALA A 133 -14.72 2.26 -7.86
N ASN A 134 -14.61 2.95 -6.71
CA ASN A 134 -14.17 4.33 -6.68
C ASN A 134 -12.63 4.36 -6.64
N ILE A 135 -12.01 4.88 -7.70
CA ILE A 135 -10.54 4.98 -7.79
C ILE A 135 -9.96 6.16 -7.01
N SER A 136 -10.80 7.13 -6.61
CA SER A 136 -10.37 8.33 -5.89
C SER A 136 -10.35 8.15 -4.38
N GLU A 137 -11.08 7.17 -3.87
CA GLU A 137 -11.22 6.88 -2.44
C GLU A 137 -10.67 5.51 -2.08
N ALA A 138 -10.29 5.34 -0.82
CA ALA A 138 -9.89 4.04 -0.33
C ALA A 138 -11.08 3.07 -0.32
N PHE A 139 -10.88 1.87 -0.85
CA PHE A 139 -11.83 0.77 -0.74
C PHE A 139 -11.95 0.28 0.71
N CYS A 140 -10.81 0.11 1.38
CA CYS A 140 -10.71 -0.20 2.80
C CYS A 140 -9.36 0.24 3.35
N THR A 141 -9.25 0.20 4.66
CA THR A 141 -8.01 0.43 5.40
C THR A 141 -7.58 -0.88 6.06
N ILE A 142 -6.30 -1.24 5.94
CA ILE A 142 -5.71 -2.31 6.75
C ILE A 142 -4.89 -1.67 7.86
N ILE A 143 -5.22 -2.02 9.10
CA ILE A 143 -4.55 -1.55 10.30
C ILE A 143 -3.61 -2.67 10.77
N ASP A 144 -2.30 -2.37 10.91
CA ASP A 144 -1.30 -3.35 11.36
C ASP A 144 -1.67 -3.92 12.74
N SER A 145 -1.71 -5.24 12.83
CA SER A 145 -2.01 -5.96 14.07
C SER A 145 -0.81 -6.08 15.02
N LYS A 146 0.40 -5.73 14.58
CA LYS A 146 1.65 -5.97 15.33
C LYS A 146 1.93 -4.96 16.43
N GLY A 147 1.12 -3.92 16.56
CA GLY A 147 1.26 -2.98 17.66
C GLY A 147 0.50 -1.68 17.44
N MET A 148 0.22 -1.06 18.56
CA MET A 148 -0.30 0.30 18.64
C MET A 148 0.79 1.22 19.15
N GLU A 149 0.72 2.49 18.79
CA GLU A 149 1.56 3.55 19.31
C GLU A 149 0.67 4.56 20.04
N ALA A 150 1.12 5.00 21.19
CA ALA A 150 0.55 6.14 21.87
C ALA A 150 1.37 7.38 21.50
N ASP A 151 0.76 8.31 20.78
CA ASP A 151 1.33 9.62 20.47
C ASP A 151 0.93 10.58 21.56
N PHE A 152 1.90 11.20 22.22
CA PHE A 152 1.68 12.19 23.29
C PHE A 152 2.71 13.30 23.21
N THR A 153 2.47 14.37 23.94
CA THR A 153 3.39 15.50 24.02
C THR A 153 3.88 15.70 25.45
N VAL A 154 5.12 16.12 25.59
CA VAL A 154 5.75 16.47 26.86
C VAL A 154 6.32 17.87 26.77
N LEU A 155 6.46 18.56 27.90
CA LEU A 155 7.13 19.84 27.93
C LEU A 155 8.65 19.69 27.74
N GLU A 156 9.29 20.67 27.14
CA GLU A 156 10.76 20.68 26.92
C GLU A 156 11.56 20.43 28.21
N ASN A 157 11.11 20.97 29.34
CA ASN A 157 11.76 20.77 30.63
C ASN A 157 11.60 19.35 31.19
N GLU A 158 10.55 18.63 30.78
CA GLU A 158 10.30 17.20 31.12
C GLU A 158 11.16 16.27 30.30
N LEU A 159 11.61 16.70 29.10
CA LEU A 159 12.39 15.89 28.19
C LEU A 159 13.70 15.39 28.78
N ALA A 160 14.30 16.16 29.70
CA ALA A 160 15.53 15.77 30.40
C ALA A 160 15.38 14.44 31.17
N PHE A 161 14.17 14.07 31.53
CA PHE A 161 13.83 12.87 32.32
C PHE A 161 13.28 11.74 31.49
N ILE A 162 13.15 11.90 30.15
CA ILE A 162 12.54 10.90 29.25
C ILE A 162 13.60 10.39 28.27
N ARG A 163 13.76 9.07 28.22
CA ARG A 163 14.72 8.40 27.35
C ARG A 163 14.02 7.34 26.48
N MET A 164 14.65 7.03 25.37
CA MET A 164 14.25 5.89 24.56
C MET A 164 14.25 4.61 25.40
N GLY A 165 13.16 3.85 25.33
CA GLY A 165 12.99 2.60 26.08
C GLY A 165 12.35 2.76 27.46
N ASP A 166 12.16 3.99 27.96
CA ASP A 166 11.51 4.22 29.25
C ASP A 166 10.10 3.62 29.27
N LYS A 167 9.72 3.04 30.40
CA LYS A 167 8.42 2.45 30.60
C LYS A 167 7.34 3.51 30.71
N VAL A 168 6.23 3.27 30.02
CA VAL A 168 5.04 4.13 30.09
C VAL A 168 3.82 3.32 30.49
N VAL A 169 2.91 3.97 31.19
CA VAL A 169 1.58 3.44 31.50
C VAL A 169 0.55 4.22 30.71
N ILE A 170 -0.25 3.52 29.96
CA ILE A 170 -1.25 4.07 29.03
C ILE A 170 -2.63 3.69 29.55
N THR A 171 -3.43 4.68 29.90
CA THR A 171 -4.77 4.49 30.45
C THR A 171 -5.81 5.13 29.52
N PRO A 172 -6.72 4.34 28.93
CA PRO A 172 -7.79 4.88 28.08
C PRO A 172 -8.74 5.80 28.88
N TYR A 173 -9.15 6.91 28.28
CA TYR A 173 -10.19 7.76 28.89
C TYR A 173 -11.58 7.10 28.92
N ALA A 174 -11.83 6.17 28.02
CA ALA A 174 -13.05 5.38 27.98
C ALA A 174 -13.21 4.42 29.18
N GLY A 175 -12.18 4.35 30.06
CA GLY A 175 -12.12 3.37 31.15
C GLY A 175 -11.50 2.03 30.73
N GLY A 176 -11.33 1.12 31.68
CA GLY A 176 -10.75 -0.20 31.47
C GLY A 176 -9.34 -0.33 32.03
N ASP A 177 -8.63 -1.37 31.57
CA ASP A 177 -7.29 -1.70 32.03
C ASP A 177 -6.26 -0.67 31.57
N ALA A 178 -5.24 -0.47 32.38
CA ALA A 178 -4.03 0.26 31.99
C ALA A 178 -3.08 -0.72 31.25
N PHE A 179 -2.39 -0.19 30.24
CA PHE A 179 -1.47 -0.96 29.40
C PHE A 179 -0.04 -0.45 29.62
N GLU A 180 0.90 -1.37 29.65
CA GLU A 180 2.31 -1.03 29.69
C GLU A 180 2.85 -0.85 28.26
N GLY A 181 3.72 0.13 28.11
CA GLY A 181 4.42 0.40 26.87
C GLY A 181 5.84 0.88 27.13
N SER A 182 6.53 1.23 26.05
CA SER A 182 7.87 1.82 26.13
C SER A 182 8.05 2.93 25.12
N VAL A 183 8.78 3.98 25.49
CA VAL A 183 9.12 5.08 24.59
C VAL A 183 9.90 4.55 23.39
N SER A 184 9.38 4.78 22.19
CA SER A 184 9.91 4.27 20.91
C SER A 184 10.46 5.37 20.01
N GLU A 185 10.01 6.61 20.19
CA GLU A 185 10.44 7.75 19.39
C GLU A 185 10.31 9.03 20.18
N ILE A 186 11.32 9.90 20.09
CA ILE A 186 11.30 11.25 20.61
C ILE A 186 11.60 12.18 19.42
N ASN A 187 10.65 13.03 19.05
CA ASN A 187 10.86 13.99 17.97
C ASN A 187 11.89 15.05 18.42
N PRO A 188 12.97 15.29 17.65
CA PRO A 188 13.99 16.27 18.03
C PRO A 188 13.56 17.74 17.83
N LEU A 189 12.28 18.00 17.55
CA LEU A 189 11.73 19.34 17.34
C LEU A 189 10.81 19.73 18.49
N VAL A 190 11.05 20.93 19.04
CA VAL A 190 10.15 21.60 19.98
C VAL A 190 9.17 22.47 19.19
N ASP A 191 7.88 22.35 19.46
CA ASP A 191 6.87 23.16 18.79
C ASP A 191 6.77 24.58 19.39
N ALA A 192 5.93 25.44 18.77
CA ALA A 192 5.74 26.83 19.20
C ALA A 192 5.21 26.96 20.65
N ASN A 193 4.69 25.91 21.24
CA ASN A 193 4.17 25.87 22.61
C ASN A 193 5.15 25.25 23.62
N GLY A 194 6.39 25.00 23.21
CA GLY A 194 7.39 24.35 24.04
C GLY A 194 7.14 22.87 24.29
N MET A 195 6.43 22.20 23.38
CA MET A 195 6.07 20.79 23.49
C MET A 195 6.91 19.94 22.53
N VAL A 196 7.28 18.75 22.97
CA VAL A 196 7.96 17.73 22.17
C VAL A 196 7.04 16.54 21.97
N LYS A 197 6.93 16.06 20.74
CA LYS A 197 6.16 14.86 20.42
C LYS A 197 6.96 13.61 20.76
N VAL A 198 6.32 12.70 21.47
CA VAL A 198 6.87 11.42 21.88
C VAL A 198 5.91 10.30 21.47
N LYS A 199 6.46 9.17 21.03
CA LYS A 199 5.68 7.96 20.79
C LYS A 199 6.11 6.85 21.72
N ALA A 200 5.16 6.06 22.13
CA ALA A 200 5.41 4.85 22.89
C ALA A 200 4.71 3.65 22.25
N LEU A 201 5.45 2.57 22.08
CA LEU A 201 4.88 1.28 21.64
C LEU A 201 4.07 0.66 22.77
N VAL A 202 2.91 0.15 22.45
CA VAL A 202 2.01 -0.56 23.38
C VAL A 202 1.51 -1.85 22.74
N ASN A 203 1.55 -2.93 23.50
CA ASN A 203 0.94 -4.20 23.10
C ASN A 203 -0.34 -4.42 23.92
N ALA A 204 -1.47 -4.09 23.32
CA ALA A 204 -2.77 -4.15 24.00
C ALA A 204 -3.60 -5.39 23.61
N GLY A 205 -3.06 -6.34 22.86
CA GLY A 205 -3.76 -7.58 22.46
C GLY A 205 -5.09 -7.35 21.74
N GLY A 206 -5.24 -6.21 21.02
CA GLY A 206 -6.48 -5.86 20.32
C GLY A 206 -7.53 -5.14 21.18
N LYS A 207 -7.21 -4.74 22.40
CA LYS A 207 -8.13 -3.99 23.29
C LYS A 207 -8.08 -2.46 23.07
N LEU A 208 -7.05 -1.95 22.38
CA LEU A 208 -6.96 -0.54 21.99
C LEU A 208 -7.27 -0.39 20.51
N PHE A 209 -8.03 0.65 20.18
CA PHE A 209 -8.35 1.01 18.79
C PHE A 209 -7.65 2.32 18.41
N SER A 210 -7.21 2.41 17.17
CA SER A 210 -6.66 3.66 16.61
C SER A 210 -7.72 4.76 16.71
N GLY A 211 -7.28 5.93 17.21
CA GLY A 211 -8.16 7.06 17.47
C GLY A 211 -8.58 7.24 18.93
N MET A 212 -8.38 6.24 19.81
CA MET A 212 -8.69 6.37 21.23
C MET A 212 -7.82 7.41 21.91
N ASN A 213 -8.44 8.23 22.75
CA ASN A 213 -7.73 9.15 23.63
C ASN A 213 -7.28 8.42 24.91
N VAL A 214 -6.07 8.72 25.34
CA VAL A 214 -5.42 8.04 26.46
C VAL A 214 -4.69 9.05 27.34
N ARG A 215 -4.48 8.69 28.61
CA ARG A 215 -3.51 9.32 29.49
C ARG A 215 -2.23 8.50 29.49
N VAL A 216 -1.09 9.15 29.29
CA VAL A 216 0.23 8.52 29.29
C VAL A 216 1.03 9.05 30.48
N SER A 217 1.58 8.15 31.28
CA SER A 217 2.47 8.44 32.40
C SER A 217 3.80 7.73 32.16
N VAL A 218 4.90 8.49 32.09
CA VAL A 218 6.26 7.95 32.03
C VAL A 218 6.70 7.57 33.44
N ARG A 219 7.31 6.40 33.62
CA ARG A 219 7.83 5.91 34.91
C ARG A 219 9.33 5.98 34.96
#